data_a3244b1ad4cfb20783bcdeac2d3970b6
#
_entry.id   a3244b1ad4cfb20783bcdeac2d3970b6
#
_cell.length_a   1.000
_cell.length_b   1.000
_cell.length_c   1.000
_cell.angle_alpha   90.00
_cell.angle_beta   90.00
_cell.angle_gamma   90.00
#
_symmetry.space_group_name_H-M   'P 1'
#
loop_
_entity.id
_entity.type
_entity.pdbx_description
1 polymer ?
#
loop_
_entity_poly.entity_id
_entity_poly.type
_entity_poly.pdbx_seq_one_letter_code
_entity_poly.pdbx_strand_id
1 'polypeptide(L)'
;TLHLRIERQTESAMVIARHLSSNPAIAKVHYPGLEEDPGHLVAKRQMRGFGGIVSFELVGGTNAMRQFLPRLRYAHRAANLGSVETVAGPPSATSHVELTPEERLAAGIPEGLVRYSVGIEDPADLMADLDQALAP
;
A
#
# COMPACT_ATOMS: atom_id res chain seq x y z
N THR A 1 -11.52 -5.78 19.44
CA THR A 1 -11.97 -5.24 18.14
C THR A 1 -11.06 -5.59 16.97
N LEU A 2 -9.89 -6.20 17.23
CA LEU A 2 -8.91 -6.47 16.17
C LEU A 2 -9.51 -7.25 15.00
N HIS A 3 -10.24 -8.32 15.27
CA HIS A 3 -10.85 -9.15 14.21
C HIS A 3 -11.82 -8.35 13.32
N LEU A 4 -12.64 -7.48 13.88
CA LEU A 4 -13.56 -6.63 13.12
C LEU A 4 -12.81 -5.65 12.20
N ARG A 5 -11.72 -5.07 12.71
CA ARG A 5 -10.89 -4.17 11.92
C ARG A 5 -10.20 -4.90 10.77
N ILE A 6 -9.59 -6.04 11.06
CA ILE A 6 -8.85 -6.83 10.06
C ILE A 6 -9.79 -7.34 8.95
N GLU A 7 -11.00 -7.77 9.28
CA GLU A 7 -12.00 -8.17 8.28
C GLU A 7 -12.29 -7.00 7.32
N ARG A 8 -12.66 -5.85 7.87
CA ARG A 8 -12.96 -4.65 7.08
C ARG A 8 -11.74 -4.15 6.28
N GLN A 9 -10.57 -4.10 6.91
CA GLN A 9 -9.34 -3.69 6.25
C GLN A 9 -8.96 -4.61 5.10
N THR A 10 -9.12 -5.92 5.26
CA THR A 10 -8.84 -6.93 4.23
C THR A 10 -9.76 -6.77 3.02
N GLU A 11 -11.06 -6.57 3.25
CA GLU A 11 -12.03 -6.32 2.18
C GLU A 11 -11.67 -5.06 1.40
N SER A 12 -11.43 -3.96 2.10
CA SER A 12 -11.06 -2.68 1.49
C SER A 12 -9.71 -2.76 0.76
N ALA A 13 -8.72 -3.44 1.33
CA ALA A 13 -7.41 -3.62 0.72
C ALA A 13 -7.48 -4.38 -0.61
N MET A 14 -8.34 -5.41 -0.71
CA MET A 14 -8.53 -6.15 -1.95
C MET A 14 -9.09 -5.23 -3.07
N VAL A 15 -10.10 -4.44 -2.75
CA VAL A 15 -10.71 -3.51 -3.72
C VAL A 15 -9.69 -2.45 -4.15
N ILE A 16 -8.94 -1.87 -3.19
CA ILE A 16 -7.91 -0.87 -3.45
C ILE A 16 -6.75 -1.46 -4.28
N ALA A 17 -6.28 -2.66 -3.97
CA ALA A 17 -5.20 -3.30 -4.71
C ALA A 17 -5.59 -3.53 -6.18
N ARG A 18 -6.80 -4.00 -6.45
CA ARG A 18 -7.33 -4.15 -7.81
C ARG A 18 -7.45 -2.82 -8.53
N HIS A 19 -7.95 -1.80 -7.85
CA HIS A 19 -8.07 -0.45 -8.40
C HIS A 19 -6.70 0.12 -8.79
N LEU A 20 -5.72 0.02 -7.91
CA LEU A 20 -4.35 0.46 -8.18
C LEU A 20 -3.69 -0.31 -9.32
N SER A 21 -3.95 -1.61 -9.44
CA SER A 21 -3.40 -2.45 -10.53
C SER A 21 -3.89 -2.01 -11.92
N SER A 22 -5.03 -1.35 -12.01
CA SER A 22 -5.57 -0.81 -13.27
C SER A 22 -5.17 0.65 -13.54
N ASN A 23 -4.51 1.31 -12.61
CA ASN A 23 -4.14 2.72 -12.74
C ASN A 23 -2.81 2.87 -13.48
N PRO A 24 -2.76 3.64 -14.61
CA PRO A 24 -1.55 3.78 -15.41
C PRO A 24 -0.39 4.50 -14.69
N ALA A 25 -0.66 5.22 -13.59
CA ALA A 25 0.38 5.85 -12.78
C ALA A 25 1.10 4.86 -11.83
N ILE A 26 0.58 3.63 -11.72
CA ILE A 26 1.14 2.57 -10.88
C ILE A 26 1.96 1.60 -11.71
N ALA A 27 3.23 1.45 -11.36
CA ALA A 27 4.13 0.52 -12.03
C ALA A 27 3.95 -0.92 -11.51
N LYS A 28 3.71 -1.11 -10.21
CA LYS A 28 3.55 -2.41 -9.60
C LYS A 28 2.75 -2.32 -8.29
N VAL A 29 1.92 -3.33 -8.04
CA VAL A 29 1.21 -3.51 -6.77
C VAL A 29 1.70 -4.80 -6.11
N HIS A 30 2.02 -4.73 -4.81
CA HIS A 30 2.39 -5.86 -3.97
C HIS A 30 1.25 -6.13 -2.98
N TYR A 31 0.46 -7.14 -3.26
CA TYR A 31 -0.63 -7.57 -2.38
C TYR A 31 -0.92 -9.06 -2.60
N PRO A 32 -0.82 -9.91 -1.58
CA PRO A 32 -0.94 -11.36 -1.75
C PRO A 32 -2.36 -11.81 -2.16
N GLY A 33 -3.34 -10.93 -2.11
CA GLY A 33 -4.69 -11.18 -2.63
C GLY A 33 -4.81 -11.12 -4.16
N LEU A 34 -3.84 -10.52 -4.85
CA LEU A 34 -3.79 -10.49 -6.30
C LEU A 34 -3.22 -11.81 -6.83
N GLU A 35 -3.85 -12.39 -7.86
CA GLU A 35 -3.42 -13.68 -8.43
C GLU A 35 -2.01 -13.61 -9.05
N GLU A 36 -1.61 -12.43 -9.51
CA GLU A 36 -0.30 -12.15 -10.09
C GLU A 36 0.82 -12.00 -9.04
N ASP A 37 0.46 -11.86 -7.77
CA ASP A 37 1.45 -11.76 -6.70
C ASP A 37 2.18 -13.09 -6.51
N PRO A 38 3.52 -13.10 -6.45
CA PRO A 38 4.30 -14.34 -6.29
C PRO A 38 3.93 -15.14 -5.04
N GLY A 39 3.45 -14.47 -4.00
CA GLY A 39 3.04 -15.09 -2.74
C GLY A 39 1.58 -15.57 -2.69
N HIS A 40 0.79 -15.31 -3.74
CA HIS A 40 -0.67 -15.55 -3.71
C HIS A 40 -1.04 -16.99 -3.35
N LEU A 41 -0.44 -17.98 -4.00
CA LEU A 41 -0.78 -19.38 -3.76
C LEU A 41 -0.42 -19.86 -2.34
N VAL A 42 0.65 -19.34 -1.77
CA VAL A 42 1.05 -19.63 -0.39
C VAL A 42 0.07 -18.97 0.57
N ALA A 43 -0.20 -17.68 0.38
CA ALA A 43 -1.14 -16.92 1.20
C ALA A 43 -2.54 -17.55 1.17
N LYS A 44 -3.03 -17.94 0.01
CA LYS A 44 -4.35 -18.59 -0.16
C LYS A 44 -4.47 -19.90 0.62
N ARG A 45 -3.37 -20.64 0.81
CA ARG A 45 -3.37 -21.88 1.61
C ARG A 45 -3.25 -21.64 3.11
N GLN A 46 -2.55 -20.58 3.51
CA GLN A 46 -2.17 -20.35 4.91
C GLN A 46 -2.99 -19.28 5.61
N MET A 47 -3.62 -18.36 4.87
CA MET A 47 -4.32 -17.21 5.40
C MET A 47 -5.84 -17.32 5.14
N ARG A 48 -6.65 -16.84 6.09
CA ARG A 48 -8.11 -16.71 5.91
C ARG A 48 -8.48 -15.48 5.08
N GLY A 49 -7.62 -14.46 5.08
CA GLY A 49 -7.72 -13.24 4.30
C GLY A 49 -6.33 -12.70 4.04
N PHE A 50 -6.18 -11.76 3.14
CA PHE A 50 -4.86 -11.32 2.67
C PHE A 50 -4.30 -10.10 3.42
N GLY A 51 -5.01 -9.63 4.45
CA GLY A 51 -4.59 -8.51 5.30
C GLY A 51 -4.88 -7.13 4.72
N GLY A 52 -4.59 -6.11 5.52
CA GLY A 52 -4.90 -4.71 5.21
C GLY A 52 -3.72 -3.89 4.69
N ILE A 53 -2.60 -4.51 4.32
CA ILE A 53 -1.42 -3.79 3.81
C ILE A 53 -1.31 -3.97 2.31
N VAL A 54 -1.33 -2.88 1.57
CA VAL A 54 -1.05 -2.82 0.14
C VAL A 54 0.21 -1.99 -0.06
N SER A 55 1.19 -2.51 -0.78
CA SER A 55 2.36 -1.73 -1.17
C SER A 55 2.39 -1.55 -2.67
N PHE A 56 2.88 -0.41 -3.14
CA PHE A 56 2.92 -0.14 -4.56
C PHE A 56 4.06 0.81 -4.95
N GLU A 57 4.42 0.73 -6.21
CA GLU A 57 5.46 1.55 -6.83
C GLU A 57 4.81 2.43 -7.92
N LEU A 58 5.14 3.71 -7.93
CA LEU A 58 4.65 4.64 -8.95
C LEU A 58 5.55 4.62 -10.19
N VAL A 59 4.94 4.80 -11.35
CA VAL A 59 5.69 5.18 -12.56
C VAL A 59 6.38 6.51 -12.29
N GLY A 60 7.70 6.59 -12.54
CA GLY A 60 8.51 7.75 -12.16
C GLY A 60 9.22 7.63 -10.80
N GLY A 61 9.00 6.51 -10.09
CA GLY A 61 9.79 6.11 -8.92
C GLY A 61 9.73 7.10 -7.76
N THR A 62 10.88 7.37 -7.16
CA THR A 62 11.02 8.20 -5.94
C THR A 62 10.48 9.63 -6.13
N ASN A 63 10.67 10.25 -7.29
CA ASN A 63 10.18 11.60 -7.54
C ASN A 63 8.64 11.65 -7.59
N ALA A 64 8.02 10.68 -8.25
CA ALA A 64 6.55 10.55 -8.29
C ALA A 64 6.00 10.28 -6.88
N MET A 65 6.63 9.41 -6.11
CA MET A 65 6.24 9.10 -4.72
C MET A 65 6.29 10.35 -3.84
N ARG A 66 7.36 11.15 -3.94
CA ARG A 66 7.51 12.40 -3.18
C ARG A 66 6.43 13.44 -3.51
N GLN A 67 5.92 13.44 -4.73
CA GLN A 67 4.82 14.33 -5.13
C GLN A 67 3.46 13.77 -4.72
N PHE A 68 3.29 12.48 -4.78
CA PHE A 68 2.06 11.76 -4.46
C PHE A 68 1.69 11.86 -2.96
N LEU A 69 2.62 11.50 -2.08
CA LEU A 69 2.32 11.40 -0.64
C LEU A 69 1.72 12.67 -0.03
N PRO A 70 2.21 13.89 -0.32
CA PRO A 70 1.63 15.12 0.24
C PRO A 70 0.22 15.45 -0.29
N ARG A 71 -0.20 14.84 -1.40
CA ARG A 71 -1.52 15.08 -1.99
C ARG A 71 -2.63 14.24 -1.36
N LEU A 72 -2.27 13.18 -0.59
CA LEU A 72 -3.24 12.37 0.14
C LEU A 72 -3.98 13.22 1.18
N ARG A 73 -5.29 13.07 1.23
CA ARG A 73 -6.19 13.83 2.12
C ARG A 73 -6.73 13.00 3.28
N TYR A 74 -6.99 11.70 3.05
CA TYR A 74 -7.47 10.77 4.07
C TYR A 74 -6.34 10.00 4.73
N ALA A 75 -5.40 9.47 3.96
CA ALA A 75 -4.30 8.70 4.50
C ALA A 75 -3.32 9.60 5.26
N HIS A 76 -3.08 9.26 6.53
CA HIS A 76 -2.09 9.94 7.35
C HIS A 76 -0.67 9.51 6.95
N ARG A 77 0.26 10.45 6.88
CA ARG A 77 1.68 10.16 6.65
C ARG A 77 2.34 9.82 7.98
N ALA A 78 2.54 8.54 8.23
CA ALA A 78 3.15 8.06 9.47
C ALA A 78 3.77 6.68 9.30
N ALA A 79 4.53 6.25 10.31
CA ALA A 79 5.18 4.94 10.37
C ALA A 79 4.36 3.91 11.18
N ASN A 80 3.04 4.00 11.12
CA ASN A 80 2.14 3.09 11.83
C ASN A 80 1.42 2.13 10.87
N LEU A 81 0.74 1.13 11.42
CA LEU A 81 -0.10 0.20 10.67
C LEU A 81 -1.20 -0.38 11.58
N GLY A 82 -2.27 -0.88 10.95
CA GLY A 82 -3.34 -1.59 11.67
C GLY A 82 -4.28 -0.71 12.48
N SER A 83 -4.17 0.62 12.40
CA SER A 83 -5.11 1.55 13.04
C SER A 83 -6.43 1.62 12.26
N VAL A 84 -7.42 2.31 12.83
CA VAL A 84 -8.70 2.55 12.16
C VAL A 84 -8.57 3.55 11.01
N GLU A 85 -7.58 4.45 11.10
CA GLU A 85 -7.24 5.38 10.03
C GLU A 85 -6.25 4.75 9.05
N THR A 86 -6.42 5.07 7.79
CA THR A 86 -5.44 4.70 6.75
C THR A 86 -4.14 5.49 6.93
N VAL A 87 -3.02 4.76 6.84
CA VAL A 87 -1.68 5.33 7.00
C VAL A 87 -0.83 4.97 5.78
N ALA A 88 -0.13 5.95 5.24
CA ALA A 88 0.77 5.77 4.10
C ALA A 88 2.16 6.32 4.38
N GLY A 89 3.18 5.66 3.84
CA GLY A 89 4.56 6.16 3.93
C GLY A 89 5.56 5.28 3.20
N PRO A 90 6.73 5.84 2.86
CA PRO A 90 7.79 5.06 2.24
C PRO A 90 8.57 4.27 3.30
N PRO A 91 8.77 2.95 3.13
CA PRO A 91 9.62 2.18 4.05
C PRO A 91 11.06 2.71 4.15
N SER A 92 11.57 3.31 3.09
CA SER A 92 12.91 3.93 3.07
C SER A 92 13.10 5.06 4.06
N ALA A 93 12.02 5.74 4.45
CA ALA A 93 12.07 6.84 5.43
C ALA A 93 11.44 6.46 6.79
N THR A 94 10.95 5.23 6.95
CA THR A 94 10.25 4.78 8.15
C THR A 94 10.83 3.48 8.70
N SER A 95 10.28 2.33 8.32
CA SER A 95 10.64 1.03 8.90
C SER A 95 12.03 0.51 8.51
N HIS A 96 12.59 0.97 7.39
CA HIS A 96 13.88 0.51 6.85
C HIS A 96 14.87 1.67 6.64
N VAL A 97 14.73 2.72 7.43
CA VAL A 97 15.57 3.93 7.32
C VAL A 97 17.03 3.66 7.66
N GLU A 98 17.32 2.68 8.51
CA GLU A 98 18.69 2.32 8.92
C GLU A 98 19.47 1.55 7.84
N LEU A 99 18.78 0.97 6.85
CA LEU A 99 19.42 0.28 5.74
C LEU A 99 19.89 1.27 4.67
N THR A 100 20.99 0.94 4.00
CA THR A 100 21.41 1.69 2.80
C THR A 100 20.43 1.46 1.65
N PRO A 101 20.42 2.32 0.61
CA PRO A 101 19.60 2.11 -0.58
C PRO A 101 19.84 0.74 -1.24
N GLU A 102 21.10 0.29 -1.29
CA GLU A 102 21.49 -1.00 -1.86
C GLU A 102 20.94 -2.17 -1.04
N GLU A 103 21.03 -2.09 0.29
CA GLU A 103 20.48 -3.10 1.20
C GLU A 103 18.98 -3.16 1.11
N ARG A 104 18.29 -2.01 1.02
CA ARG A 104 16.83 -1.97 0.81
C ARG A 104 16.44 -2.62 -0.51
N LEU A 105 17.14 -2.29 -1.59
CA LEU A 105 16.85 -2.89 -2.90
C LEU A 105 17.07 -4.40 -2.90
N ALA A 106 18.15 -4.88 -2.27
CA ALA A 106 18.41 -6.32 -2.10
C ALA A 106 17.33 -7.03 -1.28
N ALA A 107 16.71 -6.32 -0.34
CA ALA A 107 15.56 -6.81 0.44
C ALA A 107 14.22 -6.69 -0.31
N GLY A 108 14.20 -6.24 -1.57
CA GLY A 108 12.99 -6.06 -2.36
C GLY A 108 12.22 -4.77 -2.05
N ILE A 109 12.89 -3.77 -1.47
CA ILE A 109 12.29 -2.49 -1.08
C ILE A 109 12.93 -1.37 -1.90
N PRO A 110 12.41 -1.04 -3.09
CA PRO A 110 12.89 0.09 -3.88
C PRO A 110 12.58 1.43 -3.18
N GLU A 111 13.40 2.44 -3.45
CA GLU A 111 13.30 3.76 -2.80
C GLU A 111 11.93 4.45 -2.99
N GLY A 112 11.26 4.20 -4.11
CA GLY A 112 9.95 4.76 -4.43
C GLY A 112 8.76 3.92 -3.96
N LEU A 113 8.98 2.88 -3.16
CA LEU A 113 7.90 2.04 -2.63
C LEU A 113 7.05 2.82 -1.63
N VAL A 114 5.73 2.72 -1.78
CA VAL A 114 4.74 3.20 -0.80
C VAL A 114 4.13 2.00 -0.09
N ARG A 115 4.12 2.02 1.24
CA ARG A 115 3.32 1.12 2.05
C ARG A 115 2.02 1.85 2.43
N TYR A 116 0.90 1.24 2.12
CA TYR A 116 -0.44 1.76 2.39
C TYR A 116 -1.16 0.81 3.34
N SER A 117 -1.25 1.19 4.61
CA SER A 117 -1.97 0.45 5.64
C SER A 117 -3.42 0.92 5.64
N VAL A 118 -4.30 0.09 5.10
CA VAL A 118 -5.72 0.42 4.91
C VAL A 118 -6.45 0.44 6.26
N GLY A 119 -7.18 1.50 6.52
CA GLY A 119 -8.06 1.66 7.68
C GLY A 119 -9.45 1.07 7.44
N ILE A 120 -10.43 1.63 8.15
CA ILE A 120 -11.83 1.18 8.07
C ILE A 120 -12.75 2.20 7.39
N GLU A 121 -12.19 3.24 6.78
CA GLU A 121 -12.91 4.24 5.99
C GLU A 121 -13.64 3.58 4.81
N ASP A 122 -14.55 4.31 4.19
CA ASP A 122 -15.20 3.82 2.98
C ASP A 122 -14.14 3.62 1.87
N PRO A 123 -14.02 2.43 1.27
CA PRO A 123 -13.03 2.19 0.23
C PRO A 123 -13.25 3.06 -1.02
N ALA A 124 -14.48 3.52 -1.29
CA ALA A 124 -14.74 4.44 -2.39
C ALA A 124 -14.07 5.81 -2.15
N ASP A 125 -14.11 6.31 -0.92
CA ASP A 125 -13.44 7.55 -0.53
C ASP A 125 -11.92 7.42 -0.60
N LEU A 126 -11.38 6.28 -0.17
CA LEU A 126 -9.94 6.00 -0.25
C LEU A 126 -9.47 5.88 -1.71
N MET A 127 -10.26 5.24 -2.58
CA MET A 127 -9.94 5.16 -4.02
C MET A 127 -9.99 6.54 -4.68
N ALA A 128 -10.99 7.35 -4.37
CA ALA A 128 -11.07 8.73 -4.87
C ALA A 128 -9.89 9.59 -4.39
N ASP A 129 -9.44 9.40 -3.14
CA ASP A 129 -8.26 10.06 -2.60
C ASP A 129 -6.97 9.64 -3.32
N LEU A 130 -6.81 8.35 -3.56
CA LEU A 130 -5.68 7.81 -4.34
C LEU A 130 -5.69 8.36 -5.77
N ASP A 131 -6.83 8.37 -6.44
CA ASP A 131 -6.94 8.85 -7.82
C ASP A 131 -6.59 10.34 -7.96
N GLN A 132 -7.09 11.19 -7.04
CA GLN A 132 -6.76 12.62 -7.07
C GLN A 132 -5.28 12.87 -6.75
N ALA A 133 -4.68 12.05 -5.88
CA ALA A 133 -3.26 12.17 -5.53
C ALA A 133 -2.33 11.67 -6.65
N LEU A 134 -2.77 10.68 -7.44
CA LEU A 134 -2.07 10.11 -8.58
C LEU A 134 -2.27 10.92 -9.88
N ALA A 135 -3.23 11.84 -9.90
CA ALA A 135 -3.47 12.67 -11.08
C ALA A 135 -2.24 13.52 -11.44
N PRO A 136 -2.01 13.80 -12.74
CA PRO A 136 -0.87 14.59 -13.20
C PRO A 136 -0.77 15.99 -12.58
#